data_c6a81cd78666f24063d8a4359f10b2d0
#
_entry.id   c6a81cd78666f24063d8a4359f10b2d0
#
_cell.length_a   1.000
_cell.length_b   1.000
_cell.length_c   1.000
_cell.angle_alpha   90.00
_cell.angle_beta   90.00
_cell.angle_gamma   90.00
#
_symmetry.space_group_name_H-M   'P 1'
#
loop_
_entity.id
_entity.type
_entity.pdbx_description
1 polymer ?
#
loop_
_entity_poly.entity_id
_entity_poly.type
_entity_poly.pdbx_seq_one_letter_code
_entity_poly.pdbx_strand_id
1 'polypeptide(L)'
;MIVVPAIDVRGGRVVRLKQGELREEQVYGSDPAEAARRWEAEGATRLHLVDLDAAISSRPQFAAMEKVIAAVKVPVEVGGGLRALEDAMRYRDRGADRVIFGTAAVANPGVVQEAVRLWPQAVAVALDARDGRVAVAGWKEITTLTAVELARQVKAWCVPRIQYTDVVRDGTLVGPNLAGVEELARASGLRVTAAGGFSSLEDLRRLRPLESVGVDEVVLGKALYEKRFTLAQAAEAVR
;
A
#
# COMPACT_ATOMS: atom_id res chain seq x y z
N MET A 1 -9.92 12.89 4.04
CA MET A 1 -8.91 11.80 3.83
C MET A 1 -9.62 10.45 3.74
N ILE A 2 -9.11 9.49 2.96
CA ILE A 2 -9.71 8.15 2.78
C ILE A 2 -8.96 7.13 3.64
N VAL A 3 -9.71 6.30 4.38
CA VAL A 3 -9.18 5.12 5.08
C VAL A 3 -9.29 3.92 4.15
N VAL A 4 -8.16 3.24 3.91
CA VAL A 4 -8.04 2.11 2.98
C VAL A 4 -7.66 0.85 3.76
N PRO A 5 -8.61 -0.08 4.00
CA PRO A 5 -8.27 -1.36 4.60
C PRO A 5 -7.37 -2.18 3.70
N ALA A 6 -6.34 -2.81 4.30
CA ALA A 6 -5.40 -3.63 3.56
C ALA A 6 -5.68 -5.13 3.72
N ILE A 7 -5.51 -5.86 2.63
CA ILE A 7 -5.63 -7.32 2.53
C ILE A 7 -4.34 -7.85 1.92
N ASP A 8 -3.49 -8.45 2.75
CA ASP A 8 -2.29 -9.12 2.29
C ASP A 8 -2.61 -10.59 2.05
N VAL A 9 -2.30 -11.07 0.85
CA VAL A 9 -2.56 -12.44 0.42
C VAL A 9 -1.26 -13.22 0.37
N ARG A 10 -1.22 -14.37 1.06
CA ARG A 10 -0.13 -15.33 0.99
C ARG A 10 -0.66 -16.76 1.05
N GLY A 11 -0.28 -17.61 0.08
CA GLY A 11 -0.79 -18.96 -0.03
C GLY A 11 -2.32 -19.03 -0.09
N GLY A 12 -2.98 -18.04 -0.72
CA GLY A 12 -4.44 -17.93 -0.81
C GLY A 12 -5.15 -17.52 0.48
N ARG A 13 -4.42 -17.15 1.54
CA ARG A 13 -4.95 -16.75 2.84
C ARG A 13 -4.70 -15.26 3.10
N VAL A 14 -5.53 -14.68 3.97
CA VAL A 14 -5.31 -13.33 4.49
C VAL A 14 -4.31 -13.39 5.64
N VAL A 15 -3.20 -12.68 5.48
CA VAL A 15 -2.12 -12.67 6.48
C VAL A 15 -1.69 -11.25 6.83
N ARG A 16 -0.90 -11.13 7.90
CA ARG A 16 -0.13 -9.93 8.22
C ARG A 16 1.26 -10.35 8.66
N LEU A 17 2.25 -9.60 8.21
CA LEU A 17 3.62 -9.73 8.67
C LEU A 17 3.93 -8.60 9.65
N LYS A 18 4.93 -8.78 10.48
CA LYS A 18 5.52 -7.73 11.28
C LYS A 18 6.87 -7.37 10.67
N GLN A 19 7.03 -6.12 10.25
CA GLN A 19 8.25 -5.64 9.58
C GLN A 19 8.70 -6.49 8.36
N GLY A 20 7.75 -7.14 7.68
CA GLY A 20 8.02 -8.04 6.55
C GLY A 20 8.55 -9.42 6.91
N GLU A 21 8.69 -9.76 8.20
CA GLU A 21 9.27 -11.01 8.67
C GLU A 21 8.30 -12.18 8.53
N LEU A 22 8.66 -13.20 7.75
CA LEU A 22 7.81 -14.38 7.51
C LEU A 22 7.58 -15.21 8.76
N ARG A 23 8.54 -15.24 9.69
CA ARG A 23 8.41 -15.93 10.98
C ARG A 23 7.38 -15.27 11.92
N GLU A 24 7.03 -14.03 11.65
CA GLU A 24 6.04 -13.25 12.40
C GLU A 24 4.70 -13.20 11.63
N GLU A 25 4.45 -14.17 10.73
CA GLU A 25 3.20 -14.26 9.99
C GLU A 25 2.04 -14.59 10.92
N GLN A 26 0.99 -13.79 10.83
CA GLN A 26 -0.28 -14.03 11.50
C GLN A 26 -1.39 -14.16 10.46
N VAL A 27 -2.17 -15.25 10.54
CA VAL A 27 -3.30 -15.54 9.65
C VAL A 27 -4.58 -14.96 10.22
N TYR A 28 -5.34 -14.20 9.42
CA TYR A 28 -6.60 -13.57 9.81
C TYR A 28 -7.83 -14.09 9.06
N GLY A 29 -7.62 -14.90 8.02
CA GLY A 29 -8.70 -15.49 7.25
C GLY A 29 -8.22 -16.46 6.18
N SER A 30 -9.08 -17.37 5.78
CA SER A 30 -8.80 -18.39 4.75
C SER A 30 -9.23 -17.96 3.35
N ASP A 31 -10.13 -16.97 3.21
CA ASP A 31 -10.62 -16.44 1.94
C ASP A 31 -10.45 -14.92 1.85
N PRO A 32 -9.50 -14.42 1.02
CA PRO A 32 -9.30 -12.99 0.81
C PRO A 32 -10.53 -12.26 0.25
N ALA A 33 -11.35 -12.94 -0.57
CA ALA A 33 -12.56 -12.34 -1.12
C ALA A 33 -13.65 -12.15 -0.04
N GLU A 34 -13.72 -13.03 0.95
CA GLU A 34 -14.59 -12.84 2.11
C GLU A 34 -14.14 -11.63 2.94
N ALA A 35 -12.84 -11.49 3.17
CA ALA A 35 -12.29 -10.31 3.85
C ALA A 35 -12.62 -9.02 3.11
N ALA A 36 -12.53 -9.01 1.79
CA ALA A 36 -12.86 -7.85 0.96
C ALA A 36 -14.34 -7.47 1.08
N ARG A 37 -15.25 -8.43 0.96
CA ARG A 37 -16.70 -8.21 1.16
C ARG A 37 -17.02 -7.69 2.56
N ARG A 38 -16.33 -8.20 3.59
CA ARG A 38 -16.49 -7.70 4.96
C ARG A 38 -16.11 -6.24 5.06
N TRP A 39 -14.94 -5.84 4.55
CA TRP A 39 -14.52 -4.45 4.59
C TRP A 39 -15.45 -3.53 3.79
N GLU A 40 -15.93 -3.97 2.62
CA GLU A 40 -16.94 -3.23 1.86
C GLU A 40 -18.23 -3.04 2.67
N ALA A 41 -18.74 -4.10 3.32
CA ALA A 41 -19.92 -4.03 4.18
C ALA A 41 -19.72 -3.15 5.42
N GLU A 42 -18.49 -3.05 5.94
CA GLU A 42 -18.12 -2.14 7.04
C GLU A 42 -17.92 -0.69 6.57
N GLY A 43 -18.09 -0.38 5.27
CA GLY A 43 -18.06 0.96 4.70
C GLY A 43 -16.74 1.38 4.09
N ALA A 44 -15.87 0.44 3.74
CA ALA A 44 -14.69 0.77 2.95
C ALA A 44 -15.08 1.41 1.62
N THR A 45 -14.39 2.48 1.23
CA THR A 45 -14.58 3.16 -0.07
C THR A 45 -13.48 2.83 -1.06
N ARG A 46 -12.44 2.13 -0.63
CA ARG A 46 -11.32 1.59 -1.39
C ARG A 46 -10.70 0.45 -0.61
N LEU A 47 -10.08 -0.52 -1.31
CA LEU A 47 -9.31 -1.61 -0.69
C LEU A 47 -7.89 -1.63 -1.24
N HIS A 48 -6.93 -1.91 -0.36
CA HIS A 48 -5.52 -2.14 -0.69
C HIS A 48 -5.24 -3.65 -0.65
N LEU A 49 -4.87 -4.23 -1.79
CA LEU A 49 -4.65 -5.66 -1.97
C LEU A 49 -3.20 -5.93 -2.34
N VAL A 50 -2.53 -6.80 -1.57
CA VAL A 50 -1.10 -7.11 -1.77
C VAL A 50 -0.89 -8.60 -1.99
N ASP A 51 -0.21 -8.95 -3.10
CA ASP A 51 0.28 -10.30 -3.36
C ASP A 51 1.67 -10.49 -2.73
N LEU A 52 1.71 -11.08 -1.53
CA LEU A 52 2.96 -11.34 -0.83
C LEU A 52 3.77 -12.49 -1.44
N ASP A 53 3.14 -13.47 -2.08
CA ASP A 53 3.86 -14.55 -2.77
C ASP A 53 4.61 -13.98 -3.99
N ALA A 54 4.00 -13.08 -4.75
CA ALA A 54 4.66 -12.37 -5.84
C ALA A 54 5.78 -11.45 -5.33
N ALA A 55 5.54 -10.71 -4.24
CA ALA A 55 6.51 -9.78 -3.68
C ALA A 55 7.77 -10.48 -3.16
N ILE A 56 7.60 -11.58 -2.43
CA ILE A 56 8.66 -12.25 -1.67
C ILE A 56 9.33 -13.37 -2.48
N SER A 57 8.54 -14.14 -3.26
CA SER A 57 8.97 -15.40 -3.91
C SER A 57 8.88 -15.36 -5.42
N SER A 58 8.43 -14.27 -6.03
CA SER A 58 8.16 -14.17 -7.48
C SER A 58 7.16 -15.21 -7.99
N ARG A 59 6.17 -15.59 -7.16
CA ARG A 59 5.13 -16.57 -7.47
C ARG A 59 3.75 -15.91 -7.37
N PRO A 60 3.29 -15.16 -8.38
CA PRO A 60 2.05 -14.40 -8.31
C PRO A 60 0.83 -15.29 -8.13
N GLN A 61 -0.07 -14.87 -7.25
CA GLN A 61 -1.33 -15.53 -6.93
C GLN A 61 -2.50 -14.92 -7.73
N PHE A 62 -2.31 -14.76 -9.04
CA PHE A 62 -3.27 -14.05 -9.90
C PHE A 62 -4.72 -14.48 -9.66
N ALA A 63 -5.02 -15.78 -9.61
CA ALA A 63 -6.39 -16.27 -9.43
C ALA A 63 -7.02 -15.80 -8.10
N ALA A 64 -6.26 -15.81 -7.02
CA ALA A 64 -6.74 -15.33 -5.72
C ALA A 64 -6.98 -13.82 -5.73
N MET A 65 -6.06 -13.05 -6.34
CA MET A 65 -6.18 -11.60 -6.45
C MET A 65 -7.37 -11.19 -7.34
N GLU A 66 -7.53 -11.83 -8.50
CA GLU A 66 -8.64 -11.60 -9.43
C GLU A 66 -10.00 -11.92 -8.77
N LYS A 67 -10.06 -12.99 -7.96
CA LYS A 67 -11.26 -13.34 -7.17
C LYS A 67 -11.64 -12.22 -6.20
N VAL A 68 -10.66 -11.58 -5.56
CA VAL A 68 -10.91 -10.43 -4.66
C VAL A 68 -11.45 -9.24 -5.42
N ILE A 69 -10.81 -8.87 -6.54
CA ILE A 69 -11.23 -7.73 -7.37
C ILE A 69 -12.69 -7.92 -7.83
N ALA A 70 -13.04 -9.14 -8.28
CA ALA A 70 -14.39 -9.45 -8.76
C ALA A 70 -15.44 -9.54 -7.63
N ALA A 71 -15.03 -9.67 -6.37
CA ALA A 71 -15.93 -9.91 -5.24
C ALA A 71 -16.58 -8.64 -4.66
N VAL A 72 -16.08 -7.45 -5.01
CA VAL A 72 -16.49 -6.15 -4.45
C VAL A 72 -16.76 -5.13 -5.54
N LYS A 73 -17.50 -4.08 -5.18
CA LYS A 73 -17.83 -2.95 -6.08
C LYS A 73 -16.93 -1.73 -5.82
N VAL A 74 -16.36 -1.65 -4.63
CA VAL A 74 -15.45 -0.56 -4.28
C VAL A 74 -14.14 -0.68 -5.05
N PRO A 75 -13.50 0.45 -5.41
CA PRO A 75 -12.19 0.44 -6.06
C PRO A 75 -11.16 -0.40 -5.29
N VAL A 76 -10.43 -1.24 -6.03
CA VAL A 76 -9.34 -2.05 -5.47
C VAL A 76 -8.02 -1.62 -6.09
N GLU A 77 -7.06 -1.25 -5.25
CA GLU A 77 -5.68 -1.07 -5.69
C GLU A 77 -4.86 -2.33 -5.41
N VAL A 78 -3.97 -2.68 -6.32
CA VAL A 78 -3.19 -3.92 -6.25
C VAL A 78 -1.71 -3.61 -6.26
N GLY A 79 -1.01 -4.17 -5.28
CA GLY A 79 0.45 -4.15 -5.17
C GLY A 79 1.02 -5.55 -4.91
N GLY A 80 2.35 -5.61 -4.79
CA GLY A 80 3.07 -6.85 -4.54
C GLY A 80 3.58 -7.50 -5.81
N GLY A 81 4.90 -7.45 -6.00
CA GLY A 81 5.61 -8.20 -7.03
C GLY A 81 5.39 -7.79 -8.48
N LEU A 82 4.80 -6.63 -8.76
CA LEU A 82 4.67 -6.10 -10.12
C LEU A 82 6.05 -5.75 -10.67
N ARG A 83 6.57 -6.56 -11.60
CA ARG A 83 7.90 -6.40 -12.20
C ARG A 83 7.87 -6.13 -13.69
N ALA A 84 6.80 -6.55 -14.35
CA ALA A 84 6.57 -6.36 -15.79
C ALA A 84 5.26 -5.59 -16.01
N LEU A 85 5.14 -4.98 -17.18
CA LEU A 85 3.93 -4.26 -17.57
C LEU A 85 2.73 -5.21 -17.69
N GLU A 86 2.99 -6.42 -18.17
CA GLU A 86 1.99 -7.48 -18.36
C GLU A 86 1.30 -7.87 -17.05
N ASP A 87 2.04 -7.89 -15.93
CA ASP A 87 1.47 -8.14 -14.60
C ASP A 87 0.44 -7.08 -14.22
N ALA A 88 0.80 -5.80 -14.46
CA ALA A 88 -0.08 -4.66 -14.20
C ALA A 88 -1.29 -4.65 -15.15
N MET A 89 -1.08 -4.92 -16.44
CA MET A 89 -2.16 -5.04 -17.44
C MET A 89 -3.17 -6.08 -17.01
N ARG A 90 -2.72 -7.25 -16.59
CA ARG A 90 -3.60 -8.32 -16.16
C ARG A 90 -4.54 -7.89 -15.03
N TYR A 91 -4.04 -7.19 -14.02
CA TYR A 91 -4.90 -6.69 -12.94
C TYR A 91 -5.82 -5.56 -13.40
N ARG A 92 -5.33 -4.66 -14.27
CA ARG A 92 -6.16 -3.59 -14.85
C ARG A 92 -7.32 -4.14 -15.68
N ASP A 93 -7.06 -5.15 -16.51
CA ASP A 93 -8.08 -5.82 -17.34
C ASP A 93 -9.15 -6.54 -16.49
N ARG A 94 -8.79 -6.92 -15.26
CA ARG A 94 -9.71 -7.52 -14.29
C ARG A 94 -10.43 -6.50 -13.41
N GLY A 95 -10.22 -5.20 -13.64
CA GLY A 95 -10.94 -4.12 -12.96
C GLY A 95 -10.24 -3.54 -11.74
N ALA A 96 -8.95 -3.84 -11.51
CA ALA A 96 -8.19 -3.10 -10.52
C ALA A 96 -8.19 -1.60 -10.83
N ASP A 97 -8.54 -0.76 -9.88
CA ASP A 97 -8.60 0.70 -10.05
C ASP A 97 -7.21 1.33 -10.14
N ARG A 98 -6.25 0.79 -9.39
CA ARG A 98 -4.87 1.27 -9.33
C ARG A 98 -3.90 0.09 -9.23
N VAL A 99 -2.73 0.22 -9.87
CA VAL A 99 -1.59 -0.69 -9.73
C VAL A 99 -0.44 0.02 -9.04
N ILE A 100 0.23 -0.70 -8.12
CA ILE A 100 1.26 -0.13 -7.24
C ILE A 100 2.59 -0.84 -7.49
N PHE A 101 3.55 -0.12 -8.02
CA PHE A 101 4.91 -0.62 -8.25
C PHE A 101 5.81 -0.27 -7.05
N GLY A 102 6.48 -1.27 -6.49
CA GLY A 102 7.50 -1.08 -5.45
C GLY A 102 8.90 -1.19 -6.04
N THR A 103 9.55 -2.35 -5.86
CA THR A 103 10.91 -2.65 -6.33
C THR A 103 11.17 -2.27 -7.79
N ALA A 104 10.17 -2.39 -8.67
CA ALA A 104 10.29 -2.03 -10.07
C ALA A 104 10.63 -0.55 -10.29
N ALA A 105 10.20 0.34 -9.42
CA ALA A 105 10.53 1.76 -9.52
C ALA A 105 12.04 2.03 -9.36
N VAL A 106 12.76 1.14 -8.71
CA VAL A 106 14.23 1.21 -8.56
C VAL A 106 14.93 0.35 -9.60
N ALA A 107 14.48 -0.91 -9.78
CA ALA A 107 15.16 -1.89 -10.60
C ALA A 107 14.90 -1.73 -12.12
N ASN A 108 13.71 -1.27 -12.50
CA ASN A 108 13.29 -1.09 -13.90
C ASN A 108 12.29 0.07 -14.03
N PRO A 109 12.74 1.34 -13.89
CA PRO A 109 11.86 2.51 -13.93
C PRO A 109 11.06 2.63 -15.23
N GLY A 110 11.56 2.08 -16.33
CA GLY A 110 10.90 2.09 -17.63
C GLY A 110 9.51 1.47 -17.62
N VAL A 111 9.32 0.40 -16.85
CA VAL A 111 8.00 -0.26 -16.68
C VAL A 111 7.00 0.69 -16.02
N VAL A 112 7.42 1.43 -14.99
CA VAL A 112 6.54 2.39 -14.30
C VAL A 112 6.16 3.54 -15.23
N GLN A 113 7.15 4.07 -15.99
CA GLN A 113 6.92 5.16 -16.95
C GLN A 113 5.97 4.74 -18.06
N GLU A 114 6.08 3.50 -18.54
CA GLU A 114 5.19 2.97 -19.57
C GLU A 114 3.77 2.77 -19.01
N ALA A 115 3.64 2.23 -17.80
CA ALA A 115 2.35 2.10 -17.11
C ALA A 115 1.66 3.45 -16.93
N VAL A 116 2.39 4.50 -16.54
CA VAL A 116 1.84 5.86 -16.41
C VAL A 116 1.35 6.41 -17.76
N ARG A 117 2.05 6.14 -18.87
CA ARG A 117 1.59 6.56 -20.20
C ARG A 117 0.26 5.91 -20.57
N LEU A 118 0.08 4.63 -20.21
CA LEU A 118 -1.17 3.89 -20.48
C LEU A 118 -2.30 4.28 -19.52
N TRP A 119 -1.98 4.51 -18.24
CA TRP A 119 -2.95 4.76 -17.18
C TRP A 119 -2.51 5.92 -16.27
N PRO A 120 -2.56 7.18 -16.71
CA PRO A 120 -1.97 8.33 -16.00
C PRO A 120 -2.48 8.54 -14.57
N GLN A 121 -3.71 8.07 -14.26
CA GLN A 121 -4.32 8.23 -12.94
C GLN A 121 -4.39 6.94 -12.12
N ALA A 122 -4.01 5.80 -12.70
CA ALA A 122 -4.17 4.49 -12.11
C ALA A 122 -2.84 3.82 -11.71
N VAL A 123 -1.77 4.59 -11.61
CA VAL A 123 -0.45 4.11 -11.16
C VAL A 123 -0.07 4.80 -9.86
N ALA A 124 0.47 4.01 -8.92
CA ALA A 124 1.16 4.53 -7.76
C ALA A 124 2.52 3.82 -7.62
N VAL A 125 3.44 4.46 -6.87
CA VAL A 125 4.72 3.87 -6.50
C VAL A 125 4.76 3.70 -4.99
N ALA A 126 5.02 2.46 -4.53
CA ALA A 126 5.31 2.19 -3.13
C ALA A 126 6.76 2.58 -2.82
N LEU A 127 6.89 3.46 -1.85
CA LEU A 127 8.14 3.93 -1.25
C LEU A 127 8.21 3.38 0.17
N ASP A 128 8.70 2.15 0.26
CA ASP A 128 8.96 1.53 1.55
C ASP A 128 10.35 1.94 2.01
N ALA A 129 10.47 2.49 3.22
CA ALA A 129 11.73 3.02 3.70
C ALA A 129 12.11 2.47 5.08
N ARG A 130 13.39 2.23 5.26
CA ARG A 130 14.02 1.97 6.55
C ARG A 130 15.05 3.04 6.81
N ASP A 131 14.89 3.79 7.90
CA ASP A 131 15.76 4.92 8.26
C ASP A 131 15.97 5.92 7.09
N GLY A 132 14.87 6.24 6.38
CA GLY A 132 14.85 7.16 5.25
C GLY A 132 15.40 6.60 3.93
N ARG A 133 15.93 5.38 3.89
CA ARG A 133 16.45 4.72 2.68
C ARG A 133 15.46 3.72 2.12
N VAL A 134 15.36 3.68 0.79
CA VAL A 134 14.39 2.82 0.09
C VAL A 134 14.73 1.35 0.30
N ALA A 135 13.72 0.58 0.73
CA ALA A 135 13.76 -0.87 0.85
C ALA A 135 13.14 -1.52 -0.40
N VAL A 136 13.76 -2.58 -0.90
CA VAL A 136 13.35 -3.32 -2.09
C VAL A 136 13.34 -4.83 -1.83
N ALA A 137 12.92 -5.62 -2.82
CA ALA A 137 12.91 -7.09 -2.77
C ALA A 137 12.12 -7.66 -1.57
N GLY A 138 10.93 -7.10 -1.28
CA GLY A 138 10.15 -7.50 -0.11
C GLY A 138 10.85 -7.11 1.21
N TRP A 139 11.48 -5.93 1.23
CA TRP A 139 12.19 -5.30 2.36
C TRP A 139 13.48 -6.00 2.79
N LYS A 140 13.97 -6.93 1.98
CA LYS A 140 15.21 -7.69 2.28
C LYS A 140 16.48 -6.90 2.00
N GLU A 141 16.40 -5.93 1.10
CA GLU A 141 17.53 -5.12 0.67
C GLU A 141 17.25 -3.64 0.91
N ILE A 142 18.24 -2.92 1.44
CA ILE A 142 18.19 -1.48 1.63
C ILE A 142 19.12 -0.84 0.61
N THR A 143 18.58 0.06 -0.19
CA THR A 143 19.37 0.78 -1.21
C THR A 143 20.13 1.97 -0.60
N THR A 144 21.00 2.59 -1.39
CA THR A 144 21.61 3.88 -1.03
C THR A 144 20.69 5.07 -1.31
N LEU A 145 19.61 4.85 -2.09
CA LEU A 145 18.66 5.88 -2.50
C LEU A 145 17.76 6.27 -1.32
N THR A 146 17.59 7.55 -1.08
CA THR A 146 16.64 8.04 -0.08
C THR A 146 15.21 8.03 -0.63
N ALA A 147 14.22 7.93 0.26
CA ALA A 147 12.82 8.01 -0.11
C ALA A 147 12.48 9.33 -0.83
N VAL A 148 13.06 10.44 -0.39
CA VAL A 148 12.87 11.77 -1.00
C VAL A 148 13.45 11.84 -2.41
N GLU A 149 14.66 11.30 -2.64
CA GLU A 149 15.24 11.26 -3.98
C GLU A 149 14.39 10.46 -4.95
N LEU A 150 13.93 9.25 -4.54
CA LEU A 150 13.04 8.44 -5.38
C LEU A 150 11.71 9.15 -5.61
N ALA A 151 11.13 9.80 -4.61
CA ALA A 151 9.87 10.54 -4.77
C ALA A 151 9.99 11.66 -5.82
N ARG A 152 11.12 12.37 -5.87
CA ARG A 152 11.39 13.39 -6.90
C ARG A 152 11.51 12.77 -8.29
N GLN A 153 12.17 11.62 -8.42
CA GLN A 153 12.24 10.88 -9.68
C GLN A 153 10.86 10.41 -10.14
N VAL A 154 10.08 9.82 -9.23
CA VAL A 154 8.70 9.37 -9.47
C VAL A 154 7.80 10.51 -9.96
N LYS A 155 7.95 11.72 -9.36
CA LYS A 155 7.26 12.92 -9.84
C LYS A 155 7.66 13.27 -11.28
N ALA A 156 8.95 13.21 -11.62
CA ALA A 156 9.44 13.50 -12.96
C ALA A 156 8.89 12.51 -14.02
N TRP A 157 8.50 11.29 -13.60
CA TRP A 157 7.83 10.30 -14.45
C TRP A 157 6.32 10.53 -14.58
N CYS A 158 5.79 11.60 -13.98
CA CYS A 158 4.37 11.94 -13.96
C CYS A 158 3.48 10.91 -13.22
N VAL A 159 4.05 10.15 -12.29
CA VAL A 159 3.26 9.29 -11.39
C VAL A 159 2.41 10.17 -10.48
N PRO A 160 1.09 9.95 -10.38
CA PRO A 160 0.22 10.86 -9.64
C PRO A 160 0.29 10.68 -8.11
N ARG A 161 0.75 9.51 -7.62
CA ARG A 161 0.68 9.14 -6.22
C ARG A 161 1.86 8.29 -5.77
N ILE A 162 2.29 8.49 -4.55
CA ILE A 162 3.19 7.57 -3.83
C ILE A 162 2.47 7.01 -2.60
N GLN A 163 2.76 5.75 -2.27
CA GLN A 163 2.42 5.15 -0.99
C GLN A 163 3.69 5.06 -0.16
N TYR A 164 3.71 5.67 1.01
CA TYR A 164 4.88 5.66 1.89
C TYR A 164 4.65 4.74 3.08
N THR A 165 5.57 3.77 3.25
CA THR A 165 5.58 2.85 4.39
C THR A 165 6.91 2.98 5.15
N ASP A 166 6.84 3.28 6.46
CA ASP A 166 7.99 3.11 7.34
C ASP A 166 8.07 1.63 7.77
N VAL A 167 9.05 0.90 7.20
CA VAL A 167 9.22 -0.54 7.40
C VAL A 167 9.49 -0.90 8.87
N VAL A 168 10.19 -0.03 9.60
CA VAL A 168 10.51 -0.26 11.03
C VAL A 168 9.24 -0.25 11.88
N ARG A 169 8.23 0.50 11.47
CA ARG A 169 6.97 0.67 12.20
C ARG A 169 5.86 -0.25 11.71
N ASP A 170 5.97 -0.79 10.47
CA ASP A 170 4.91 -1.60 9.90
C ASP A 170 4.64 -2.88 10.70
N GLY A 171 3.35 -3.14 10.97
CA GLY A 171 2.90 -4.28 11.76
C GLY A 171 3.24 -4.26 13.24
N THR A 172 3.89 -3.19 13.76
CA THR A 172 4.36 -3.10 15.18
C THR A 172 3.34 -2.45 16.10
N LEU A 173 2.41 -1.65 15.59
CA LEU A 173 1.44 -0.87 16.38
C LEU A 173 2.08 0.14 17.36
N VAL A 174 3.26 0.69 17.01
CA VAL A 174 3.97 1.67 17.86
C VAL A 174 3.73 3.13 17.44
N GLY A 175 2.84 3.36 16.49
CA GLY A 175 2.55 4.66 15.91
C GLY A 175 3.29 4.90 14.59
N PRO A 176 2.71 5.75 13.69
CA PRO A 176 3.27 6.05 12.37
C PRO A 176 4.47 7.00 12.44
N ASN A 177 5.24 7.06 11.35
CA ASN A 177 6.29 8.07 11.13
C ASN A 177 5.69 9.32 10.44
N LEU A 178 4.92 10.13 11.16
CA LEU A 178 4.27 11.32 10.59
C LEU A 178 5.27 12.33 10.03
N ALA A 179 6.44 12.48 10.65
CA ALA A 179 7.48 13.39 10.17
C ALA A 179 8.02 12.96 8.80
N GLY A 180 8.29 11.66 8.61
CA GLY A 180 8.72 11.13 7.31
C GLY A 180 7.63 11.23 6.24
N VAL A 181 6.36 11.02 6.60
CA VAL A 181 5.22 11.23 5.69
C VAL A 181 5.13 12.68 5.24
N GLU A 182 5.23 13.65 6.18
CA GLU A 182 5.19 15.07 5.89
C GLU A 182 6.37 15.52 5.02
N GLU A 183 7.58 15.11 5.38
CA GLU A 183 8.79 15.43 4.62
C GLU A 183 8.65 14.98 3.17
N LEU A 184 8.21 13.72 2.97
CA LEU A 184 8.04 13.15 1.64
C LEU A 184 6.96 13.88 0.82
N ALA A 185 5.81 14.18 1.45
CA ALA A 185 4.72 14.90 0.80
C ALA A 185 5.17 16.29 0.34
N ARG A 186 5.83 17.06 1.21
CA ARG A 186 6.35 18.40 0.88
C ARG A 186 7.44 18.36 -0.18
N ALA A 187 8.39 17.41 -0.08
CA ALA A 187 9.51 17.31 -1.00
C ALA A 187 9.09 16.87 -2.42
N SER A 188 8.08 16.03 -2.54
CA SER A 188 7.57 15.54 -3.82
C SER A 188 6.46 16.42 -4.41
N GLY A 189 5.58 16.97 -3.55
CA GLY A 189 4.34 17.63 -3.97
C GLY A 189 3.40 16.69 -4.72
N LEU A 190 3.52 15.37 -4.50
CA LEU A 190 2.62 14.33 -5.00
C LEU A 190 1.50 14.06 -3.98
N ARG A 191 0.45 13.37 -4.43
CA ARG A 191 -0.49 12.76 -3.48
C ARG A 191 0.21 11.62 -2.75
N VAL A 192 -0.04 11.52 -1.45
CA VAL A 192 0.60 10.52 -0.58
C VAL A 192 -0.46 9.67 0.11
N THR A 193 -0.29 8.36 0.02
CA THR A 193 -0.96 7.39 0.86
C THR A 193 0.00 7.02 2.00
N ALA A 194 -0.38 7.28 3.25
CA ALA A 194 0.43 6.91 4.42
C ALA A 194 0.16 5.47 4.84
N ALA A 195 1.20 4.71 5.20
CA ALA A 195 1.09 3.34 5.69
C ALA A 195 2.11 3.05 6.79
N GLY A 196 1.83 2.00 7.58
CA GLY A 196 2.75 1.49 8.60
C GLY A 196 2.60 2.11 9.98
N GLY A 197 2.49 1.26 11.00
CA GLY A 197 2.58 1.64 12.42
C GLY A 197 1.31 2.16 13.08
N PHE A 198 0.28 2.60 12.35
CA PHE A 198 -0.95 3.14 12.93
C PHE A 198 -1.56 2.18 13.96
N SER A 199 -1.87 2.68 15.15
CA SER A 199 -2.29 1.88 16.30
C SER A 199 -3.49 2.44 17.07
N SER A 200 -3.80 3.71 16.89
CA SER A 200 -4.85 4.43 17.63
C SER A 200 -5.58 5.44 16.77
N LEU A 201 -6.77 5.86 17.21
CA LEU A 201 -7.50 6.96 16.56
C LEU A 201 -6.75 8.30 16.69
N GLU A 202 -5.93 8.45 17.72
CA GLU A 202 -5.11 9.64 17.89
C GLU A 202 -4.03 9.74 16.80
N ASP A 203 -3.43 8.61 16.38
CA ASP A 203 -2.50 8.59 15.26
C ASP A 203 -3.17 9.13 13.97
N LEU A 204 -4.43 8.77 13.75
CA LEU A 204 -5.22 9.22 12.59
C LEU A 204 -5.55 10.72 12.69
N ARG A 205 -5.95 11.21 13.87
CA ARG A 205 -6.19 12.65 14.07
C ARG A 205 -4.92 13.47 13.84
N ARG A 206 -3.76 12.96 14.26
CA ARG A 206 -2.46 13.60 14.03
C ARG A 206 -2.02 13.54 12.56
N LEU A 207 -2.49 12.55 11.78
CA LEU A 207 -2.24 12.48 10.34
C LEU A 207 -3.07 13.52 9.56
N ARG A 208 -4.31 13.79 10.00
CA ARG A 208 -5.27 14.63 9.28
C ARG A 208 -4.73 15.99 8.82
N PRO A 209 -3.98 16.78 9.61
CA PRO A 209 -3.43 18.06 9.17
C PRO A 209 -2.53 17.98 7.93
N LEU A 210 -1.93 16.79 7.67
CA LEU A 210 -1.07 16.58 6.53
C LEU A 210 -1.83 16.47 5.19
N GLU A 211 -3.18 16.48 5.23
CA GLU A 211 -4.00 16.59 4.02
C GLU A 211 -3.70 17.89 3.26
N SER A 212 -3.37 18.96 3.97
CA SER A 212 -2.97 20.25 3.41
C SER A 212 -1.69 20.20 2.55
N VAL A 213 -0.88 19.16 2.70
CA VAL A 213 0.35 18.96 1.94
C VAL A 213 0.29 17.75 0.99
N GLY A 214 -0.92 17.18 0.80
CA GLY A 214 -1.17 16.13 -0.20
C GLY A 214 -1.33 14.71 0.36
N VAL A 215 -1.34 14.52 1.69
CA VAL A 215 -1.60 13.20 2.31
C VAL A 215 -3.11 12.99 2.38
N ASP A 216 -3.69 12.27 1.44
CA ASP A 216 -5.14 12.15 1.28
C ASP A 216 -5.70 10.73 1.49
N GLU A 217 -4.83 9.74 1.67
CA GLU A 217 -5.19 8.35 1.97
C GLU A 217 -4.32 7.78 3.11
N VAL A 218 -4.90 6.86 3.88
CA VAL A 218 -4.17 6.07 4.89
C VAL A 218 -4.52 4.59 4.76
N VAL A 219 -3.50 3.74 4.60
CA VAL A 219 -3.66 2.28 4.57
C VAL A 219 -3.59 1.75 6.00
N LEU A 220 -4.63 1.02 6.39
CA LEU A 220 -4.75 0.39 7.70
C LEU A 220 -4.84 -1.12 7.56
N GLY A 221 -3.91 -1.82 8.18
CA GLY A 221 -3.87 -3.26 8.22
C GLY A 221 -4.11 -3.77 9.62
N LYS A 222 -3.04 -4.12 10.33
CA LYS A 222 -3.05 -4.84 11.61
C LYS A 222 -3.98 -4.20 12.64
N ALA A 223 -4.03 -2.87 12.76
CA ALA A 223 -4.89 -2.18 13.71
C ALA A 223 -6.39 -2.52 13.55
N LEU A 224 -6.86 -2.65 12.30
CA LEU A 224 -8.25 -3.06 12.02
C LEU A 224 -8.48 -4.54 12.34
N TYR A 225 -7.57 -5.43 11.95
CA TYR A 225 -7.67 -6.86 12.25
C TYR A 225 -7.59 -7.15 13.75
N GLU A 226 -6.75 -6.42 14.48
CA GLU A 226 -6.63 -6.48 15.95
C GLU A 226 -7.75 -5.73 16.70
N LYS A 227 -8.73 -5.16 15.93
CA LYS A 227 -9.88 -4.44 16.50
C LYS A 227 -9.50 -3.31 17.45
N ARG A 228 -8.39 -2.61 17.19
CA ARG A 228 -7.99 -1.43 17.96
C ARG A 228 -9.03 -0.31 17.87
N PHE A 229 -9.70 -0.24 16.73
CA PHE A 229 -10.84 0.60 16.42
C PHE A 229 -11.58 0.03 15.21
N THR A 230 -12.81 0.47 14.98
CA THR A 230 -13.56 0.06 13.79
C THR A 230 -13.20 0.92 12.58
N LEU A 231 -13.52 0.44 11.37
CA LEU A 231 -13.33 1.22 10.15
C LEU A 231 -14.13 2.53 10.18
N ALA A 232 -15.35 2.50 10.70
CA ALA A 232 -16.18 3.71 10.86
C ALA A 232 -15.55 4.74 11.80
N GLN A 233 -14.97 4.29 12.94
CA GLN A 233 -14.24 5.19 13.86
C GLN A 233 -12.99 5.77 13.21
N ALA A 234 -12.25 4.96 12.42
CA ALA A 234 -11.10 5.45 11.68
C ALA A 234 -11.48 6.50 10.63
N ALA A 235 -12.54 6.25 9.86
CA ALA A 235 -13.06 7.20 8.87
C ALA A 235 -13.49 8.52 9.50
N GLU A 236 -14.13 8.48 10.69
CA GLU A 236 -14.49 9.69 11.44
C GLU A 236 -13.25 10.46 11.95
N ALA A 237 -12.22 9.75 12.40
CA ALA A 237 -11.01 10.38 12.94
C ALA A 237 -10.20 11.17 11.89
N VAL A 238 -10.38 10.87 10.59
CA VAL A 238 -9.68 11.55 9.48
C VAL A 238 -10.57 12.54 8.69
N ARG A 239 -11.83 12.74 9.14
CA ARG A 239 -12.72 13.80 8.63
C ARG A 239 -12.33 15.16 9.21
#